data_4b4293115236c2b55529144a743df3ee
#
_entry.id   4b4293115236c2b55529144a743df3ee
#
_cell.length_a   1.000
_cell.length_b   1.000
_cell.length_c   1.000
_cell.angle_alpha   90.00
_cell.angle_beta   90.00
_cell.angle_gamma   90.00
#
_symmetry.space_group_name_H-M   'P 1'
#
loop_
_entity.id
_entity.type
_entity.pdbx_description
1 polymer ?
#
loop_
_entity_poly.entity_id
_entity_poly.type
_entity_poly.pdbx_seq_one_letter_code
_entity_poly.pdbx_strand_id
1 'polypeptide(L)'
;MSEVKRPLEGVKVLELATFIAAPCCARFLADLGAEVIKVEAPAGDPLRYTAVNEGRPQDQKENTSYDLENAGKTCVCLNTKTPAGREALEKLIAEADIFITNWRQNPLKKAGLDYETLHAKYPRLVYGFVSGYGEKGPDKDLPGFDFTAFFARGGILGTLFDKDALPMLTIAGFGDHQVGMYLASGVLAALYRARETGIGDRVVVSLCHSAIGDVSLLLRASQYGDPTTQYPLSRRTLPNPLVVAHKTKDNKWLQIAMPQYNRHYPIFMNAIGHPELAEDPRYYPQTNLQANIEEFYDFLVAEMASRTLDEWCKLMDANDLPYAVAQTWDQLLVDKQAWASGCFYEMEYSNGNKRTMVRPPVIFEETELPPYNRGPYLGEQTELVLKNLGYTDEQVAAMIAAGEAVPMDPSLKD
;
A
#
# COMPACT_ATOMS: atom_id res chain seq x y z
N MET A 1 1.36 21.50 29.41
CA MET A 1 1.07 20.09 29.10
C MET A 1 2.37 19.50 28.59
N SER A 2 2.84 18.37 29.12
CA SER A 2 3.98 17.68 28.54
C SER A 2 3.63 17.31 27.12
N GLU A 3 4.53 17.62 26.17
CA GLU A 3 4.40 17.23 24.78
C GLU A 3 4.21 15.71 24.71
N VAL A 4 3.11 15.25 24.14
CA VAL A 4 2.82 13.81 24.05
C VAL A 4 3.78 13.24 23.02
N LYS A 5 4.61 12.28 23.44
CA LYS A 5 5.57 11.63 22.56
C LYS A 5 4.87 10.87 21.46
N ARG A 6 5.42 10.94 20.23
CA ARG A 6 4.93 10.12 19.13
C ARG A 6 5.17 8.63 19.42
N PRO A 7 4.32 7.73 18.89
CA PRO A 7 4.37 6.30 19.22
C PRO A 7 5.74 5.63 19.08
N LEU A 8 6.52 6.02 18.06
CA LEU A 8 7.84 5.47 17.78
C LEU A 8 8.99 6.46 17.99
N GLU A 9 8.78 7.51 18.77
CA GLU A 9 9.86 8.45 19.10
C GLU A 9 11.04 7.74 19.75
N GLY A 10 12.24 7.96 19.20
CA GLY A 10 13.49 7.32 19.62
C GLY A 10 13.71 5.90 19.06
N VAL A 11 12.85 5.43 18.16
CA VAL A 11 13.10 4.20 17.38
C VAL A 11 13.92 4.56 16.14
N LYS A 12 15.03 3.85 15.92
CA LYS A 12 15.89 4.02 14.76
C LYS A 12 15.66 2.92 13.73
N VAL A 13 15.31 3.32 12.51
CA VAL A 13 15.05 2.41 11.39
C VAL A 13 16.06 2.65 10.29
N LEU A 14 16.74 1.62 9.85
CA LEU A 14 17.61 1.64 8.69
C LEU A 14 16.90 0.95 7.51
N GLU A 15 16.69 1.70 6.44
CA GLU A 15 16.10 1.20 5.21
C GLU A 15 17.14 1.03 4.12
N LEU A 16 17.33 -0.19 3.64
CA LEU A 16 18.11 -0.54 2.46
C LEU A 16 17.18 -1.20 1.44
N ALA A 17 16.29 -0.41 0.86
CA ALA A 17 15.22 -0.88 -0.01
C ALA A 17 14.95 0.09 -1.16
N THR A 18 14.21 -0.38 -2.17
CA THR A 18 13.84 0.40 -3.36
C THR A 18 12.37 0.21 -3.71
N PHE A 19 11.85 1.07 -4.58
CA PHE A 19 10.46 1.09 -5.04
C PHE A 19 9.47 1.40 -3.92
N ILE A 20 8.44 0.54 -3.71
CA ILE A 20 7.24 0.88 -2.93
C ILE A 20 7.10 0.00 -1.68
N ALA A 21 7.03 -1.32 -1.80
CA ALA A 21 6.57 -2.23 -0.74
C ALA A 21 7.33 -2.09 0.60
N ALA A 22 8.65 -2.18 0.59
CA ALA A 22 9.46 -2.02 1.79
C ALA A 22 9.61 -0.55 2.20
N PRO A 23 9.81 0.41 1.25
CA PRO A 23 9.78 1.84 1.55
C PRO A 23 8.48 2.33 2.18
N CYS A 24 7.31 1.82 1.76
CA CYS A 24 6.02 2.11 2.37
C CYS A 24 5.98 1.74 3.87
N CYS A 25 6.49 0.56 4.22
CA CYS A 25 6.64 0.18 5.64
C CYS A 25 7.49 1.19 6.41
N ALA A 26 8.68 1.50 5.90
CA ALA A 26 9.60 2.45 6.56
C ALA A 26 9.00 3.87 6.63
N ARG A 27 8.25 4.30 5.59
CA ARG A 27 7.50 5.55 5.60
C ARG A 27 6.47 5.55 6.73
N PHE A 28 5.67 4.49 6.86
CA PHE A 28 4.68 4.38 7.92
C PHE A 28 5.31 4.47 9.31
N LEU A 29 6.49 3.85 9.52
CA LEU A 29 7.22 3.98 10.79
C LEU A 29 7.70 5.42 11.03
N ALA A 30 8.13 6.14 9.98
CA ALA A 30 8.48 7.56 10.07
C ALA A 30 7.28 8.42 10.44
N ASP A 31 6.11 8.15 9.86
CA ASP A 31 4.85 8.82 10.19
C ASP A 31 4.49 8.65 11.68
N LEU A 32 4.80 7.50 12.25
CA LEU A 32 4.62 7.22 13.68
C LEU A 32 5.74 7.81 14.58
N GLY A 33 6.72 8.48 14.01
CA GLY A 33 7.77 9.21 14.74
C GLY A 33 9.12 8.50 14.84
N ALA A 34 9.32 7.38 14.14
CA ALA A 34 10.65 6.76 14.07
C ALA A 34 11.63 7.62 13.27
N GLU A 35 12.90 7.56 13.64
CA GLU A 35 14.01 8.10 12.87
C GLU A 35 14.39 7.13 11.77
N VAL A 36 14.00 7.41 10.52
CA VAL A 36 14.25 6.52 9.38
C VAL A 36 15.40 7.06 8.54
N ILE A 37 16.47 6.28 8.42
CA ILE A 37 17.57 6.53 7.50
C ILE A 37 17.45 5.58 6.32
N LYS A 38 17.22 6.14 5.12
CA LYS A 38 17.24 5.43 3.84
C LYS A 38 18.64 5.49 3.25
N VAL A 39 19.23 4.33 2.99
CA VAL A 39 20.50 4.22 2.28
C VAL A 39 20.23 3.96 0.81
N GLU A 40 20.66 4.86 -0.05
CA GLU A 40 20.60 4.71 -1.50
C GLU A 40 21.98 4.47 -2.10
N ALA A 41 22.04 3.69 -3.17
CA ALA A 41 23.22 3.60 -4.01
C ALA A 41 23.43 4.90 -4.82
N PRO A 42 24.61 5.16 -5.40
CA PRO A 42 24.87 6.36 -6.22
C PRO A 42 23.90 6.56 -7.40
N ALA A 43 23.29 5.50 -7.90
CA ALA A 43 22.27 5.59 -8.95
C ALA A 43 20.89 6.06 -8.44
N GLY A 44 20.70 6.11 -7.12
CA GLY A 44 19.42 6.42 -6.50
C GLY A 44 18.42 5.25 -6.49
N ASP A 45 17.30 5.47 -5.84
CA ASP A 45 16.15 4.56 -5.92
C ASP A 45 15.49 4.67 -7.30
N PRO A 46 15.23 3.56 -8.01
CA PRO A 46 14.55 3.60 -9.31
C PRO A 46 13.20 4.34 -9.27
N LEU A 47 12.50 4.40 -8.14
CA LEU A 47 11.26 5.15 -7.98
C LEU A 47 11.43 6.66 -8.29
N ARG A 48 12.62 7.21 -8.15
CA ARG A 48 12.92 8.59 -8.52
C ARG A 48 12.73 8.90 -10.01
N TYR A 49 12.72 7.86 -10.86
CA TYR A 49 12.76 7.95 -12.33
C TYR A 49 11.52 7.36 -13.01
N THR A 50 10.42 7.14 -12.30
CA THR A 50 9.19 6.52 -12.84
C THR A 50 8.23 7.50 -13.50
N ALA A 51 8.51 8.78 -13.48
CA ALA A 51 7.61 9.85 -13.93
C ALA A 51 6.95 9.62 -15.32
N VAL A 52 7.73 9.13 -16.29
CA VAL A 52 7.22 8.86 -17.64
C VAL A 52 6.12 7.78 -17.62
N ASN A 53 6.27 6.75 -16.78
CA ASN A 53 5.28 5.67 -16.66
C ASN A 53 3.99 6.15 -15.96
N GLU A 54 4.07 7.28 -15.25
CA GLU A 54 2.97 7.87 -14.50
C GLU A 54 2.34 9.07 -15.24
N GLY A 55 2.80 9.36 -16.47
CA GLY A 55 2.30 10.46 -17.28
C GLY A 55 2.59 11.87 -16.72
N ARG A 56 3.62 12.02 -15.90
CA ARG A 56 4.05 13.29 -15.30
C ARG A 56 5.45 13.71 -15.77
N PRO A 57 5.81 14.99 -15.64
CA PRO A 57 7.18 15.45 -15.92
C PRO A 57 8.19 14.77 -14.98
N GLN A 58 9.38 14.50 -15.53
CA GLN A 58 10.51 14.05 -14.70
C GLN A 58 11.15 15.28 -14.08
N ASP A 59 10.82 15.53 -12.81
CA ASP A 59 11.37 16.63 -12.02
C ASP A 59 11.78 16.08 -10.64
N GLN A 60 13.03 16.33 -10.23
CA GLN A 60 13.49 15.92 -8.91
C GLN A 60 12.97 16.83 -7.79
N LYS A 61 12.66 18.10 -8.11
CA LYS A 61 12.09 19.06 -7.15
C LYS A 61 10.61 18.84 -6.89
N GLU A 62 9.91 18.09 -7.77
CA GLU A 62 8.52 17.73 -7.62
C GLU A 62 8.32 16.26 -8.03
N ASN A 63 8.59 15.33 -7.11
CA ASN A 63 8.52 13.90 -7.36
C ASN A 63 7.51 13.22 -6.43
N THR A 64 6.22 13.42 -6.72
CA THR A 64 5.10 12.98 -5.87
C THR A 64 5.14 11.50 -5.51
N SER A 65 5.55 10.62 -6.43
CA SER A 65 5.63 9.18 -6.16
C SER A 65 6.76 8.82 -5.22
N TYR A 66 7.93 9.46 -5.39
CA TYR A 66 9.02 9.28 -4.45
C TYR A 66 8.68 9.88 -3.07
N ASP A 67 8.03 11.04 -3.05
CA ASP A 67 7.63 11.73 -1.83
C ASP A 67 6.58 10.93 -1.04
N LEU A 68 5.65 10.27 -1.73
CA LEU A 68 4.66 9.40 -1.09
C LEU A 68 5.34 8.33 -0.23
N GLU A 69 6.39 7.72 -0.72
CA GLU A 69 7.08 6.62 -0.03
C GLU A 69 8.21 7.08 0.89
N ASN A 70 8.68 8.33 0.78
CA ASN A 70 9.93 8.73 1.42
C ASN A 70 9.89 10.04 2.20
N ALA A 71 8.78 10.74 2.24
CA ALA A 71 8.66 11.92 3.11
C ALA A 71 8.93 11.56 4.59
N GLY A 72 9.55 12.46 5.32
CA GLY A 72 9.91 12.23 6.73
C GLY A 72 11.15 11.36 6.96
N LYS A 73 11.78 10.82 5.90
CA LYS A 73 13.03 10.06 6.00
C LYS A 73 14.25 10.95 5.83
N THR A 74 15.39 10.46 6.30
CA THR A 74 16.74 10.99 6.03
C THR A 74 17.38 10.15 4.93
N CYS A 75 17.94 10.76 3.88
CA CYS A 75 18.60 10.02 2.80
C CYS A 75 20.12 10.17 2.87
N VAL A 76 20.81 9.04 2.93
CA VAL A 76 22.26 8.95 2.78
C VAL A 76 22.58 8.14 1.52
N CYS A 77 23.46 8.67 0.66
CA CYS A 77 23.89 8.00 -0.55
C CYS A 77 25.29 7.41 -0.38
N LEU A 78 25.40 6.09 -0.37
CA LEU A 78 26.62 5.33 -0.14
C LEU A 78 26.88 4.31 -1.24
N ASN A 79 28.13 4.27 -1.71
CA ASN A 79 28.59 3.15 -2.51
C ASN A 79 29.00 1.99 -1.59
N THR A 80 28.04 1.15 -1.24
CA THR A 80 28.23 0.01 -0.32
C THR A 80 29.15 -1.09 -0.87
N LYS A 81 29.65 -0.96 -2.10
CA LYS A 81 30.64 -1.87 -2.70
C LYS A 81 32.08 -1.47 -2.36
N THR A 82 32.28 -0.25 -1.88
CA THR A 82 33.61 0.24 -1.43
C THR A 82 33.82 -0.03 0.06
N PRO A 83 35.07 -0.12 0.53
CA PRO A 83 35.32 -0.37 1.96
C PRO A 83 34.74 0.70 2.88
N ALA A 84 34.90 1.99 2.56
CA ALA A 84 34.42 3.07 3.43
C ALA A 84 32.89 3.20 3.38
N GLY A 85 32.25 3.05 2.20
CA GLY A 85 30.80 3.02 2.11
C GLY A 85 30.19 1.82 2.86
N ARG A 86 30.89 0.69 2.86
CA ARG A 86 30.51 -0.49 3.63
C ARG A 86 30.65 -0.26 5.13
N GLU A 87 31.74 0.32 5.58
CA GLU A 87 31.97 0.65 6.99
C GLU A 87 30.87 1.60 7.51
N ALA A 88 30.54 2.64 6.73
CA ALA A 88 29.49 3.57 7.09
C ALA A 88 28.12 2.87 7.22
N LEU A 89 27.77 1.97 6.29
CA LEU A 89 26.57 1.16 6.39
C LEU A 89 26.55 0.28 7.64
N GLU A 90 27.66 -0.34 8.00
CA GLU A 90 27.77 -1.17 9.20
C GLU A 90 27.59 -0.39 10.48
N LYS A 91 28.12 0.84 10.55
CA LYS A 91 27.88 1.75 11.68
C LYS A 91 26.39 2.10 11.81
N LEU A 92 25.72 2.38 10.69
CA LEU A 92 24.28 2.65 10.69
C LEU A 92 23.46 1.43 11.18
N ILE A 93 23.82 0.21 10.74
CA ILE A 93 23.15 -1.01 11.21
C ILE A 93 23.35 -1.21 12.72
N ALA A 94 24.54 -0.91 13.23
CA ALA A 94 24.86 -1.06 14.65
C ALA A 94 24.00 -0.18 15.56
N GLU A 95 23.50 0.96 15.05
CA GLU A 95 22.64 1.88 15.78
C GLU A 95 21.14 1.62 15.59
N ALA A 96 20.75 0.79 14.62
CA ALA A 96 19.38 0.58 14.28
C ALA A 96 18.64 -0.38 15.23
N ASP A 97 17.37 -0.08 15.52
CA ASP A 97 16.44 -1.02 16.15
C ASP A 97 15.79 -1.94 15.11
N ILE A 98 15.55 -1.40 13.90
CA ILE A 98 14.91 -2.11 12.79
C ILE A 98 15.74 -1.92 11.53
N PHE A 99 15.99 -3.01 10.81
CA PHE A 99 16.57 -3.03 9.47
C PHE A 99 15.51 -3.52 8.47
N ILE A 100 15.23 -2.75 7.41
CA ILE A 100 14.24 -3.08 6.40
C ILE A 100 14.89 -3.20 5.04
N THR A 101 14.61 -4.30 4.31
CA THR A 101 15.16 -4.51 2.98
C THR A 101 14.22 -5.34 2.08
N ASN A 102 14.31 -5.09 0.76
CA ASN A 102 13.73 -5.92 -0.29
C ASN A 102 14.78 -6.40 -1.31
N TRP A 103 16.05 -6.33 -0.95
CA TRP A 103 17.11 -6.90 -1.78
C TRP A 103 17.01 -8.41 -1.80
N ARG A 104 17.34 -9.02 -2.95
CA ARG A 104 17.35 -10.47 -3.05
C ARG A 104 18.34 -11.11 -2.09
N GLN A 105 18.02 -12.31 -1.62
CA GLN A 105 18.81 -13.01 -0.61
C GLN A 105 20.28 -13.25 -1.01
N ASN A 106 20.54 -13.61 -2.28
CA ASN A 106 21.91 -13.87 -2.72
C ASN A 106 22.81 -12.61 -2.65
N PRO A 107 22.39 -11.42 -3.13
CA PRO A 107 23.11 -10.18 -2.86
C PRO A 107 23.28 -9.88 -1.37
N LEU A 108 22.27 -10.08 -0.55
CA LEU A 108 22.36 -9.84 0.91
C LEU A 108 23.43 -10.76 1.55
N LYS A 109 23.40 -12.07 1.25
CA LYS A 109 24.41 -13.02 1.74
C LYS A 109 25.82 -12.65 1.32
N LYS A 110 26.01 -12.33 0.04
CA LYS A 110 27.33 -11.90 -0.47
C LYS A 110 27.84 -10.63 0.20
N ALA A 111 26.91 -9.77 0.60
CA ALA A 111 27.22 -8.54 1.33
C ALA A 111 27.29 -8.74 2.86
N GLY A 112 27.02 -9.94 3.41
CA GLY A 112 26.94 -10.17 4.85
C GLY A 112 25.84 -9.34 5.53
N LEU A 113 24.74 -9.09 4.80
CA LEU A 113 23.57 -8.36 5.26
C LEU A 113 22.34 -9.26 5.42
N ASP A 114 22.53 -10.55 5.31
CA ASP A 114 21.49 -11.54 5.59
C ASP A 114 21.18 -11.59 7.09
N TYR A 115 19.99 -12.13 7.40
CA TYR A 115 19.51 -12.19 8.78
C TYR A 115 20.46 -12.92 9.70
N GLU A 116 20.96 -14.09 9.31
CA GLU A 116 21.81 -14.94 10.13
C GLU A 116 23.09 -14.19 10.53
N THR A 117 23.70 -13.48 9.58
CA THR A 117 24.91 -12.67 9.82
C THR A 117 24.62 -11.49 10.74
N LEU A 118 23.55 -10.73 10.46
CA LEU A 118 23.22 -9.53 11.26
C LEU A 118 22.71 -9.90 12.66
N HIS A 119 21.89 -10.94 12.81
CA HIS A 119 21.38 -11.37 14.10
C HIS A 119 22.47 -11.89 15.02
N ALA A 120 23.47 -12.60 14.49
CA ALA A 120 24.63 -13.01 15.28
C ALA A 120 25.44 -11.83 15.84
N LYS A 121 25.52 -10.72 15.10
CA LYS A 121 26.24 -9.52 15.49
C LYS A 121 25.39 -8.56 16.32
N TYR A 122 24.10 -8.45 16.00
CA TYR A 122 23.15 -7.54 16.60
C TYR A 122 21.87 -8.28 17.02
N PRO A 123 21.87 -9.04 18.11
CA PRO A 123 20.77 -9.94 18.48
C PRO A 123 19.45 -9.22 18.79
N ARG A 124 19.47 -7.91 19.07
CA ARG A 124 18.27 -7.09 19.30
C ARG A 124 17.63 -6.56 18.02
N LEU A 125 18.37 -6.58 16.91
CA LEU A 125 17.91 -6.01 15.64
C LEU A 125 16.67 -6.75 15.13
N VAL A 126 15.62 -6.00 14.83
CA VAL A 126 14.46 -6.51 14.10
C VAL A 126 14.77 -6.43 12.61
N TYR A 127 14.61 -7.55 11.92
CA TYR A 127 14.93 -7.66 10.49
C TYR A 127 13.66 -7.79 9.66
N GLY A 128 13.26 -6.72 8.96
CA GLY A 128 12.11 -6.69 8.07
C GLY A 128 12.51 -7.02 6.62
N PHE A 129 11.89 -8.02 6.03
CA PHE A 129 12.22 -8.48 4.68
C PHE A 129 10.99 -8.65 3.79
N VAL A 130 11.04 -8.04 2.60
CA VAL A 130 10.02 -8.19 1.54
C VAL A 130 10.58 -9.03 0.41
N SER A 131 9.79 -10.02 -0.03
CA SER A 131 10.07 -10.85 -1.23
C SER A 131 8.88 -10.87 -2.19
N GLY A 132 9.08 -11.30 -3.43
CA GLY A 132 7.98 -11.50 -4.38
C GLY A 132 7.13 -12.72 -4.02
N TYR A 133 7.77 -13.88 -3.93
CA TYR A 133 7.09 -15.19 -3.86
C TYR A 133 7.35 -15.96 -2.56
N GLY A 134 8.02 -15.34 -1.59
CA GLY A 134 8.47 -16.02 -0.38
C GLY A 134 9.90 -16.54 -0.50
N GLU A 135 10.38 -17.21 0.55
CA GLU A 135 11.79 -17.63 0.68
C GLU A 135 12.01 -19.12 0.40
N LYS A 136 10.92 -19.86 0.24
CA LYS A 136 10.93 -21.31 -0.02
C LYS A 136 10.19 -21.63 -1.31
N GLY A 137 10.43 -22.80 -1.84
CA GLY A 137 9.78 -23.26 -3.07
C GLY A 137 10.59 -22.94 -4.34
N PRO A 138 10.09 -23.40 -5.51
CA PRO A 138 10.83 -23.31 -6.78
C PRO A 138 11.01 -21.87 -7.27
N ASP A 139 10.09 -20.97 -6.94
CA ASP A 139 10.02 -19.62 -7.49
C ASP A 139 10.61 -18.54 -6.56
N LYS A 140 11.26 -18.93 -5.46
CA LYS A 140 11.79 -18.02 -4.42
C LYS A 140 12.75 -16.94 -4.94
N ASP A 141 13.48 -17.25 -6.01
CA ASP A 141 14.49 -16.37 -6.61
C ASP A 141 13.99 -15.62 -7.85
N LEU A 142 12.72 -15.81 -8.25
CA LEU A 142 12.14 -15.08 -9.37
C LEU A 142 11.98 -13.58 -9.05
N PRO A 143 12.11 -12.70 -10.06
CA PRO A 143 11.79 -11.30 -9.91
C PRO A 143 10.29 -11.14 -9.66
N GLY A 144 9.93 -10.53 -8.52
CA GLY A 144 8.56 -10.27 -8.12
C GLY A 144 8.29 -8.77 -8.06
N PHE A 145 7.22 -8.34 -8.70
CA PHE A 145 6.65 -7.01 -8.65
C PHE A 145 5.16 -7.12 -8.31
N ASP A 146 4.56 -6.02 -7.96
CA ASP A 146 3.13 -5.90 -7.70
C ASP A 146 2.29 -6.59 -8.79
N PHE A 147 2.52 -6.23 -10.06
CA PHE A 147 1.81 -6.80 -11.21
C PHE A 147 1.93 -8.33 -11.33
N THR A 148 3.09 -8.88 -11.03
CA THR A 148 3.38 -10.30 -11.23
C THR A 148 3.15 -11.16 -10.00
N ALA A 149 3.72 -10.78 -8.87
CA ALA A 149 3.68 -11.59 -7.66
C ALA A 149 2.38 -11.39 -6.87
N PHE A 150 1.89 -10.15 -6.75
CA PHE A 150 0.64 -9.85 -6.04
C PHE A 150 -0.57 -10.13 -6.94
N PHE A 151 -0.74 -9.38 -8.02
CA PHE A 151 -1.94 -9.48 -8.85
C PHE A 151 -2.05 -10.82 -9.58
N ALA A 152 -1.02 -11.21 -10.36
CA ALA A 152 -1.11 -12.40 -11.19
C ALA A 152 -0.98 -13.69 -10.37
N ARG A 153 0.15 -13.88 -9.65
CA ARG A 153 0.40 -15.12 -8.91
C ARG A 153 -0.46 -15.24 -7.65
N GLY A 154 -0.85 -14.13 -7.03
CA GLY A 154 -1.73 -14.11 -5.85
C GLY A 154 -3.20 -14.44 -6.14
N GLY A 155 -3.56 -14.67 -7.41
CA GLY A 155 -4.89 -15.11 -7.81
C GLY A 155 -5.90 -13.99 -8.10
N ILE A 156 -5.55 -12.72 -7.88
CA ILE A 156 -6.45 -11.58 -8.07
C ILE A 156 -6.77 -11.38 -9.56
N LEU A 157 -5.73 -11.31 -10.39
CA LEU A 157 -5.88 -11.04 -11.83
C LEU A 157 -6.59 -12.17 -12.58
N GLY A 158 -6.48 -13.40 -12.11
CA GLY A 158 -7.11 -14.58 -12.72
C GLY A 158 -8.54 -14.83 -12.27
N THR A 159 -9.05 -14.09 -11.28
CA THR A 159 -10.34 -14.39 -10.64
C THR A 159 -11.28 -13.19 -10.50
N LEU A 160 -10.77 -11.98 -10.16
CA LEU A 160 -11.63 -10.83 -9.83
C LEU A 160 -12.01 -10.00 -11.07
N PHE A 161 -12.72 -10.62 -12.01
CA PHE A 161 -13.30 -9.95 -13.17
C PHE A 161 -14.58 -10.70 -13.62
N ASP A 162 -15.39 -10.05 -14.45
CA ASP A 162 -16.57 -10.70 -15.03
C ASP A 162 -16.15 -11.84 -15.96
N LYS A 163 -16.84 -12.97 -15.86
CA LYS A 163 -16.65 -14.10 -16.77
C LYS A 163 -16.77 -13.65 -18.22
N ASP A 164 -15.85 -14.10 -19.06
CA ASP A 164 -15.76 -13.77 -20.49
C ASP A 164 -15.33 -12.33 -20.80
N ALA A 165 -15.01 -11.52 -19.77
CA ALA A 165 -14.38 -10.22 -19.94
C ALA A 165 -12.84 -10.33 -19.92
N LEU A 166 -12.16 -9.24 -20.27
CA LEU A 166 -10.70 -9.14 -20.07
C LEU A 166 -10.40 -8.97 -18.57
N PRO A 167 -9.29 -9.54 -18.07
CA PRO A 167 -8.80 -9.20 -16.75
C PRO A 167 -8.68 -7.68 -16.53
N MET A 168 -8.89 -7.25 -15.29
CA MET A 168 -8.80 -5.83 -14.94
C MET A 168 -7.40 -5.28 -15.24
N LEU A 169 -7.32 -3.99 -15.55
CA LEU A 169 -6.04 -3.29 -15.58
C LEU A 169 -5.52 -3.14 -14.15
N THR A 170 -4.31 -3.61 -13.94
CA THR A 170 -3.63 -3.47 -12.65
C THR A 170 -3.01 -2.08 -12.51
N ILE A 171 -2.96 -1.57 -11.29
CA ILE A 171 -2.32 -0.29 -10.96
C ILE A 171 -1.09 -0.52 -10.08
N ALA A 172 -0.05 0.25 -10.30
CA ALA A 172 1.18 0.17 -9.50
C ALA A 172 0.92 0.57 -8.05
N GLY A 173 1.59 -0.11 -7.13
CA GLY A 173 1.59 0.24 -5.70
C GLY A 173 0.44 -0.34 -4.90
N PHE A 174 -0.64 -0.83 -5.52
CA PHE A 174 -1.81 -1.33 -4.78
C PHE A 174 -1.45 -2.48 -3.82
N GLY A 175 -0.84 -3.53 -4.33
CA GLY A 175 -0.39 -4.65 -3.51
C GLY A 175 0.87 -4.33 -2.70
N ASP A 176 1.75 -3.49 -3.23
CA ASP A 176 2.94 -3.05 -2.52
C ASP A 176 2.59 -2.35 -1.19
N HIS A 177 1.57 -1.47 -1.18
CA HIS A 177 1.09 -0.82 0.05
C HIS A 177 0.50 -1.83 1.04
N GLN A 178 -0.26 -2.83 0.58
CA GLN A 178 -0.74 -3.92 1.45
C GLN A 178 0.41 -4.68 2.10
N VAL A 179 1.40 -5.06 1.30
CA VAL A 179 2.62 -5.74 1.79
C VAL A 179 3.39 -4.88 2.78
N GLY A 180 3.52 -3.58 2.49
CA GLY A 180 4.15 -2.61 3.39
C GLY A 180 3.47 -2.56 4.76
N MET A 181 2.15 -2.60 4.81
CA MET A 181 1.38 -2.60 6.06
C MET A 181 1.47 -3.94 6.80
N TYR A 182 1.46 -5.08 6.11
CA TYR A 182 1.75 -6.37 6.75
C TYR A 182 3.15 -6.40 7.36
N LEU A 183 4.15 -5.88 6.64
CA LEU A 183 5.51 -5.77 7.17
C LEU A 183 5.56 -4.87 8.40
N ALA A 184 4.92 -3.69 8.36
CA ALA A 184 4.86 -2.75 9.47
C ALA A 184 4.25 -3.41 10.71
N SER A 185 3.13 -4.11 10.57
CA SER A 185 2.50 -4.85 11.67
C SER A 185 3.44 -5.88 12.29
N GLY A 186 4.13 -6.65 11.45
CA GLY A 186 5.08 -7.66 11.90
C GLY A 186 6.31 -7.06 12.59
N VAL A 187 6.93 -6.01 12.03
CA VAL A 187 8.11 -5.40 12.64
C VAL A 187 7.78 -4.68 13.94
N LEU A 188 6.58 -4.08 14.07
CA LEU A 188 6.13 -3.49 15.33
C LEU A 188 5.94 -4.54 16.43
N ALA A 189 5.35 -5.69 16.11
CA ALA A 189 5.23 -6.81 17.04
C ALA A 189 6.61 -7.36 17.45
N ALA A 190 7.53 -7.49 16.49
CA ALA A 190 8.89 -7.92 16.76
C ALA A 190 9.69 -6.88 17.58
N LEU A 191 9.50 -5.59 17.34
CA LEU A 191 10.10 -4.51 18.12
C LEU A 191 9.60 -4.52 19.57
N TYR A 192 8.30 -4.71 19.78
CA TYR A 192 7.73 -4.84 21.12
C TYR A 192 8.41 -5.99 21.87
N ARG A 193 8.49 -7.18 21.25
CA ARG A 193 9.20 -8.33 21.84
C ARG A 193 10.68 -8.04 22.09
N ALA A 194 11.37 -7.39 21.14
CA ALA A 194 12.79 -7.06 21.28
C ALA A 194 13.06 -6.11 22.46
N ARG A 195 12.15 -5.18 22.73
CA ARG A 195 12.24 -4.28 23.89
C ARG A 195 12.09 -5.04 25.22
N GLU A 196 11.20 -6.02 25.30
CA GLU A 196 10.95 -6.82 26.49
C GLU A 196 12.05 -7.87 26.74
N THR A 197 12.55 -8.52 25.68
CA THR A 197 13.43 -9.69 25.81
C THR A 197 14.90 -9.42 25.50
N GLY A 198 15.20 -8.31 24.84
CA GLY A 198 16.53 -8.03 24.28
C GLY A 198 16.83 -8.81 22.99
N ILE A 199 15.87 -9.56 22.44
CA ILE A 199 16.06 -10.42 21.26
C ILE A 199 15.10 -9.98 20.15
N GLY A 200 15.65 -9.51 19.04
CA GLY A 200 14.95 -9.20 17.81
C GLY A 200 14.44 -10.45 17.08
N ASP A 201 13.78 -10.22 15.97
CA ASP A 201 13.25 -11.30 15.15
C ASP A 201 13.35 -10.95 13.66
N ARG A 202 13.18 -11.97 12.82
CA ARG A 202 13.04 -11.82 11.39
C ARG A 202 11.59 -11.83 10.99
N VAL A 203 11.13 -10.75 10.39
CA VAL A 203 9.78 -10.61 9.84
C VAL A 203 9.87 -10.70 8.32
N VAL A 204 9.21 -11.68 7.73
CA VAL A 204 9.21 -11.91 6.28
C VAL A 204 7.80 -11.78 5.76
N VAL A 205 7.61 -10.94 4.75
CA VAL A 205 6.38 -10.85 3.97
C VAL A 205 6.67 -11.08 2.49
N SER A 206 5.67 -11.51 1.74
CA SER A 206 5.78 -11.59 0.29
C SER A 206 4.54 -11.07 -0.40
N LEU A 207 4.72 -10.49 -1.57
CA LEU A 207 3.62 -10.00 -2.41
C LEU A 207 2.58 -11.09 -2.67
N CYS A 208 3.03 -12.28 -3.05
CA CYS A 208 2.15 -13.42 -3.33
C CYS A 208 1.36 -13.88 -2.09
N HIS A 209 2.01 -13.98 -0.92
CA HIS A 209 1.32 -14.43 0.31
C HIS A 209 0.31 -13.39 0.80
N SER A 210 0.64 -12.11 0.70
CA SER A 210 -0.29 -11.04 1.06
C SER A 210 -1.55 -11.07 0.20
N ALA A 211 -1.39 -11.18 -1.13
CA ALA A 211 -2.53 -11.33 -2.04
C ALA A 211 -3.41 -12.55 -1.72
N ILE A 212 -2.79 -13.71 -1.43
CA ILE A 212 -3.53 -14.92 -1.01
C ILE A 212 -4.30 -14.65 0.29
N GLY A 213 -3.71 -13.90 1.21
CA GLY A 213 -4.39 -13.46 2.44
C GLY A 213 -5.64 -12.63 2.14
N ASP A 214 -5.52 -11.67 1.23
CA ASP A 214 -6.59 -10.74 0.87
C ASP A 214 -7.78 -11.44 0.19
N VAL A 215 -7.54 -12.48 -0.62
CA VAL A 215 -8.61 -13.27 -1.28
C VAL A 215 -9.01 -14.52 -0.49
N SER A 216 -8.51 -14.72 0.71
CA SER A 216 -8.63 -15.97 1.48
C SER A 216 -10.07 -16.42 1.75
N LEU A 217 -11.02 -15.49 1.88
CA LEU A 217 -12.43 -15.81 2.13
C LEU A 217 -13.02 -16.66 0.99
N LEU A 218 -12.88 -16.20 -0.24
CA LEU A 218 -13.41 -16.88 -1.42
C LEU A 218 -12.55 -18.08 -1.82
N LEU A 219 -11.24 -17.99 -1.65
CA LEU A 219 -10.31 -19.10 -1.86
C LEU A 219 -10.68 -20.32 -0.99
N ARG A 220 -11.08 -20.08 0.27
CA ARG A 220 -11.55 -21.18 1.14
C ARG A 220 -12.89 -21.74 0.68
N ALA A 221 -13.82 -20.88 0.30
CA ALA A 221 -15.15 -21.29 -0.17
C ALA A 221 -15.06 -22.14 -1.45
N SER A 222 -14.15 -21.84 -2.36
CA SER A 222 -13.96 -22.58 -3.61
C SER A 222 -13.61 -24.06 -3.42
N GLN A 223 -13.09 -24.45 -2.25
CA GLN A 223 -12.73 -25.84 -1.94
C GLN A 223 -13.96 -26.76 -1.75
N TYR A 224 -15.15 -26.20 -1.54
CA TYR A 224 -16.39 -26.97 -1.44
C TYR A 224 -16.99 -27.36 -2.78
N GLY A 225 -16.40 -26.86 -3.90
CA GLY A 225 -16.79 -27.25 -5.26
C GLY A 225 -18.12 -26.64 -5.74
N ASP A 226 -18.72 -25.72 -5.00
CA ASP A 226 -19.94 -25.02 -5.42
C ASP A 226 -19.63 -24.11 -6.61
N PRO A 227 -20.36 -24.24 -7.75
CA PRO A 227 -20.12 -23.38 -8.93
C PRO A 227 -20.23 -21.88 -8.64
N THR A 228 -21.01 -21.47 -7.65
CA THR A 228 -21.18 -20.06 -7.28
C THR A 228 -19.95 -19.45 -6.59
N THR A 229 -18.96 -20.27 -6.26
CA THR A 229 -17.68 -19.85 -5.67
C THR A 229 -16.51 -20.08 -6.60
N GLN A 230 -16.74 -20.56 -7.82
CA GLN A 230 -15.70 -20.84 -8.83
C GLN A 230 -15.50 -19.59 -9.72
N TYR A 231 -14.73 -18.65 -9.22
CA TYR A 231 -14.38 -17.41 -9.95
C TYR A 231 -13.46 -17.69 -11.16
N PRO A 232 -13.58 -16.89 -12.25
CA PRO A 232 -14.44 -15.72 -12.44
C PRO A 232 -15.91 -16.08 -12.67
N LEU A 233 -16.80 -15.28 -12.10
CA LEU A 233 -18.26 -15.44 -12.23
C LEU A 233 -18.84 -14.40 -13.20
N SER A 234 -19.98 -14.76 -13.82
CA SER A 234 -20.81 -13.77 -14.51
C SER A 234 -21.64 -12.98 -13.50
N ARG A 235 -21.75 -11.66 -13.68
CA ARG A 235 -22.67 -10.82 -12.87
C ARG A 235 -24.10 -11.29 -12.94
N ARG A 236 -24.50 -11.90 -14.06
CA ARG A 236 -25.85 -12.43 -14.29
C ARG A 236 -26.18 -13.63 -13.42
N THR A 237 -25.17 -14.34 -12.90
CA THR A 237 -25.34 -15.59 -12.14
C THR A 237 -24.83 -15.50 -10.71
N LEU A 238 -24.50 -14.30 -10.22
CA LEU A 238 -24.10 -14.11 -8.84
C LEU A 238 -25.21 -14.46 -7.86
N PRO A 239 -24.94 -15.19 -6.78
CA PRO A 239 -25.97 -15.60 -5.82
C PRO A 239 -26.72 -14.46 -5.16
N ASN A 240 -26.16 -13.26 -5.16
CA ASN A 240 -26.79 -12.04 -4.69
C ASN A 240 -26.43 -10.87 -5.63
N PRO A 241 -27.31 -10.48 -6.56
CA PRO A 241 -27.04 -9.36 -7.47
C PRO A 241 -27.20 -7.98 -6.81
N LEU A 242 -27.58 -7.92 -5.53
CA LEU A 242 -27.67 -6.67 -4.76
C LEU A 242 -26.34 -6.28 -4.08
N VAL A 243 -25.22 -6.88 -4.52
CA VAL A 243 -23.87 -6.54 -4.00
C VAL A 243 -22.88 -6.19 -5.12
N VAL A 244 -23.39 -5.69 -6.24
CA VAL A 244 -22.57 -5.32 -7.41
C VAL A 244 -22.82 -3.89 -7.85
N ALA A 245 -21.90 -3.35 -8.67
CA ALA A 245 -22.07 -2.04 -9.29
C ALA A 245 -23.00 -2.12 -10.49
N HIS A 246 -23.91 -1.16 -10.57
CA HIS A 246 -24.84 -0.99 -11.68
C HIS A 246 -24.67 0.37 -12.35
N LYS A 247 -24.97 0.43 -13.64
CA LYS A 247 -24.90 1.64 -14.44
C LYS A 247 -26.22 2.41 -14.34
N THR A 248 -26.14 3.71 -14.07
CA THR A 248 -27.29 4.61 -13.97
C THR A 248 -27.66 5.20 -15.33
N LYS A 249 -28.82 5.87 -15.42
CA LYS A 249 -29.33 6.55 -16.61
C LYS A 249 -28.34 7.57 -17.20
N ASP A 250 -27.60 8.25 -16.36
CA ASP A 250 -26.58 9.25 -16.74
C ASP A 250 -25.18 8.65 -16.92
N ASN A 251 -25.11 7.34 -17.15
CA ASN A 251 -23.89 6.57 -17.43
C ASN A 251 -22.83 6.60 -16.31
N LYS A 252 -23.22 6.78 -15.06
CA LYS A 252 -22.37 6.68 -13.90
C LYS A 252 -22.54 5.30 -13.24
N TRP A 253 -21.64 4.97 -12.29
CA TRP A 253 -21.67 3.70 -11.60
C TRP A 253 -22.04 3.88 -10.13
N LEU A 254 -23.00 3.08 -9.66
CA LEU A 254 -23.43 2.98 -8.27
C LEU A 254 -23.18 1.56 -7.76
N GLN A 255 -22.33 1.42 -6.78
CA GLN A 255 -22.17 0.17 -6.04
C GLN A 255 -23.28 0.07 -5.00
N ILE A 256 -24.13 -0.93 -5.09
CA ILE A 256 -25.07 -1.29 -4.03
C ILE A 256 -24.48 -2.43 -3.20
N ALA A 257 -24.77 -2.48 -1.89
CA ALA A 257 -24.14 -3.44 -0.98
C ALA A 257 -25.14 -3.98 0.05
N MET A 258 -26.02 -4.87 -0.37
CA MET A 258 -27.08 -5.47 0.45
C MET A 258 -26.80 -6.96 0.73
N PRO A 259 -25.75 -7.30 1.52
CA PRO A 259 -25.32 -8.69 1.71
C PRO A 259 -26.35 -9.56 2.46
N GLN A 260 -27.19 -8.96 3.27
CA GLN A 260 -28.29 -9.65 3.93
C GLN A 260 -29.54 -9.62 3.02
N TYR A 261 -29.54 -10.42 1.95
CA TYR A 261 -30.54 -10.39 0.91
C TYR A 261 -31.98 -10.38 1.46
N ASN A 262 -32.34 -11.36 2.29
CA ASN A 262 -33.70 -11.50 2.82
C ASN A 262 -34.17 -10.30 3.66
N ARG A 263 -33.25 -9.54 4.26
CA ARG A 263 -33.56 -8.31 4.98
C ARG A 263 -33.76 -7.12 4.03
N HIS A 264 -32.85 -6.94 3.10
CA HIS A 264 -32.82 -5.73 2.29
C HIS A 264 -33.68 -5.81 1.02
N TYR A 265 -33.85 -7.00 0.46
CA TYR A 265 -34.59 -7.18 -0.78
C TYR A 265 -36.03 -6.62 -0.72
N PRO A 266 -36.88 -6.94 0.28
CA PRO A 266 -38.22 -6.39 0.35
C PRO A 266 -38.21 -4.85 0.52
N ILE A 267 -37.26 -4.30 1.30
CA ILE A 267 -37.11 -2.85 1.47
C ILE A 267 -36.75 -2.19 0.14
N PHE A 268 -35.80 -2.77 -0.58
CA PHE A 268 -35.36 -2.27 -1.87
C PHE A 268 -36.47 -2.32 -2.91
N MET A 269 -37.20 -3.42 -3.04
CA MET A 269 -38.34 -3.54 -3.97
C MET A 269 -39.43 -2.50 -3.69
N ASN A 270 -39.78 -2.29 -2.43
CA ASN A 270 -40.73 -1.25 -2.04
C ASN A 270 -40.21 0.15 -2.39
N ALA A 271 -38.93 0.42 -2.09
CA ALA A 271 -38.32 1.72 -2.33
C ALA A 271 -38.27 2.10 -3.82
N ILE A 272 -38.00 1.14 -4.70
CA ILE A 272 -37.95 1.37 -6.15
C ILE A 272 -39.31 1.43 -6.81
N GLY A 273 -40.43 1.10 -6.07
CA GLY A 273 -41.79 1.18 -6.55
C GLY A 273 -42.36 -0.14 -7.09
N HIS A 274 -41.76 -1.27 -6.70
CA HIS A 274 -42.22 -2.63 -7.08
C HIS A 274 -42.62 -3.45 -5.86
N PRO A 275 -43.61 -2.98 -5.04
CA PRO A 275 -44.03 -3.72 -3.84
C PRO A 275 -44.57 -5.14 -4.14
N GLU A 276 -45.07 -5.37 -5.33
CA GLU A 276 -45.55 -6.68 -5.80
C GLU A 276 -44.43 -7.73 -5.92
N LEU A 277 -43.17 -7.27 -6.06
CA LEU A 277 -42.00 -8.15 -6.12
C LEU A 277 -41.40 -8.43 -4.74
N ALA A 278 -41.76 -7.67 -3.73
CA ALA A 278 -41.11 -7.74 -2.40
C ALA A 278 -41.19 -9.11 -1.74
N GLU A 279 -42.25 -9.85 -2.02
CA GLU A 279 -42.50 -11.23 -1.53
C GLU A 279 -42.72 -12.22 -2.66
N ASP A 280 -42.33 -11.88 -3.90
CA ASP A 280 -42.50 -12.79 -5.05
C ASP A 280 -41.71 -14.08 -4.83
N PRO A 281 -42.36 -15.27 -4.86
CA PRO A 281 -41.70 -16.54 -4.55
C PRO A 281 -40.62 -16.94 -5.57
N ARG A 282 -40.50 -16.26 -6.71
CA ARG A 282 -39.40 -16.46 -7.65
C ARG A 282 -38.11 -15.91 -7.13
N TYR A 283 -38.15 -14.81 -6.36
CA TYR A 283 -36.98 -14.03 -5.94
C TYR A 283 -36.78 -14.00 -4.42
N TYR A 284 -37.83 -14.31 -3.65
CA TYR A 284 -37.81 -14.29 -2.18
C TYR A 284 -38.35 -15.59 -1.58
N PRO A 285 -37.71 -16.16 -0.57
CA PRO A 285 -36.42 -15.80 0.01
C PRO A 285 -35.24 -16.07 -0.96
N GLN A 286 -34.03 -15.68 -0.59
CA GLN A 286 -32.82 -15.81 -1.44
C GLN A 286 -32.60 -17.23 -1.98
N THR A 287 -33.02 -18.28 -1.25
CA THR A 287 -32.91 -19.67 -1.67
C THR A 287 -33.69 -19.98 -2.96
N ASN A 288 -34.70 -19.17 -3.30
CA ASN A 288 -35.49 -19.34 -4.51
C ASN A 288 -34.90 -18.60 -5.71
N LEU A 289 -34.01 -17.61 -5.45
CA LEU A 289 -33.48 -16.72 -6.47
C LEU A 289 -32.71 -17.45 -7.57
N GLN A 290 -31.96 -18.50 -7.21
CA GLN A 290 -31.01 -19.14 -8.13
C GLN A 290 -31.65 -19.62 -9.44
N ALA A 291 -32.90 -20.08 -9.41
CA ALA A 291 -33.62 -20.53 -10.60
C ALA A 291 -34.02 -19.37 -11.56
N ASN A 292 -34.10 -18.16 -11.04
CA ASN A 292 -34.54 -16.95 -11.77
C ASN A 292 -33.53 -15.83 -11.73
N ILE A 293 -32.26 -16.13 -11.41
CA ILE A 293 -31.23 -15.15 -11.15
C ILE A 293 -30.94 -14.24 -12.35
N GLU A 294 -30.90 -14.79 -13.56
CA GLU A 294 -30.64 -14.03 -14.77
C GLU A 294 -31.78 -13.08 -15.11
N GLU A 295 -33.05 -13.53 -14.98
CA GLU A 295 -34.23 -12.68 -15.16
C GLU A 295 -34.23 -11.52 -14.17
N PHE A 296 -33.93 -11.81 -12.92
CA PHE A 296 -33.86 -10.78 -11.88
C PHE A 296 -32.69 -9.81 -12.10
N TYR A 297 -31.53 -10.30 -12.54
CA TYR A 297 -30.40 -9.43 -12.86
C TYR A 297 -30.75 -8.48 -14.03
N ASP A 298 -31.39 -8.98 -15.09
CA ASP A 298 -31.80 -8.15 -16.23
C ASP A 298 -32.82 -7.09 -15.81
N PHE A 299 -33.77 -7.45 -14.93
CA PHE A 299 -34.70 -6.50 -14.32
C PHE A 299 -33.91 -5.40 -13.55
N LEU A 300 -32.95 -5.79 -12.71
CA LEU A 300 -32.14 -4.83 -11.95
C LEU A 300 -31.34 -3.88 -12.88
N VAL A 301 -30.74 -4.40 -13.93
CA VAL A 301 -30.00 -3.58 -14.90
C VAL A 301 -30.92 -2.54 -15.54
N ALA A 302 -32.13 -2.93 -15.96
CA ALA A 302 -33.12 -2.02 -16.53
C ALA A 302 -33.60 -0.98 -15.52
N GLU A 303 -33.88 -1.41 -14.30
CA GLU A 303 -34.34 -0.52 -13.22
C GLU A 303 -33.26 0.48 -12.83
N MET A 304 -32.02 0.04 -12.65
CA MET A 304 -30.91 0.91 -12.31
C MET A 304 -30.61 1.95 -13.41
N ALA A 305 -30.85 1.59 -14.67
CA ALA A 305 -30.73 2.51 -15.82
C ALA A 305 -31.93 3.48 -15.94
N SER A 306 -32.98 3.36 -15.14
CA SER A 306 -34.17 4.22 -15.22
C SER A 306 -34.00 5.59 -14.56
N ARG A 307 -33.10 5.71 -13.57
CA ARG A 307 -32.86 6.94 -12.78
C ARG A 307 -31.42 7.40 -12.89
N THR A 308 -31.21 8.69 -12.71
CA THR A 308 -29.88 9.29 -12.59
C THR A 308 -29.20 8.89 -11.27
N LEU A 309 -27.88 9.07 -11.19
CA LEU A 309 -27.11 8.82 -9.98
C LEU A 309 -27.67 9.60 -8.77
N ASP A 310 -27.97 10.88 -8.95
CA ASP A 310 -28.49 11.74 -7.88
C ASP A 310 -29.89 11.26 -7.37
N GLU A 311 -30.75 10.84 -8.29
CA GLU A 311 -32.06 10.25 -7.93
C GLU A 311 -31.89 8.96 -7.16
N TRP A 312 -30.94 8.10 -7.57
CA TRP A 312 -30.61 6.88 -6.82
C TRP A 312 -30.08 7.15 -5.42
N CYS A 313 -29.12 8.07 -5.28
CA CYS A 313 -28.56 8.44 -3.97
C CYS A 313 -29.67 8.89 -3.03
N LYS A 314 -30.55 9.78 -3.47
CA LYS A 314 -31.68 10.26 -2.68
C LYS A 314 -32.65 9.15 -2.25
N LEU A 315 -32.92 8.21 -3.16
CA LEU A 315 -33.77 7.07 -2.88
C LEU A 315 -33.15 6.13 -1.86
N MET A 316 -31.87 5.82 -2.01
CA MET A 316 -31.14 4.95 -1.08
C MET A 316 -31.04 5.57 0.32
N ASP A 317 -30.71 6.86 0.40
CA ASP A 317 -30.65 7.61 1.66
C ASP A 317 -32.01 7.63 2.38
N ALA A 318 -33.10 7.86 1.65
CA ALA A 318 -34.44 7.92 2.23
C ALA A 318 -34.92 6.59 2.81
N ASN A 319 -34.32 5.45 2.40
CA ASN A 319 -34.70 4.11 2.81
C ASN A 319 -33.60 3.40 3.63
N ASP A 320 -32.54 4.09 4.04
CA ASP A 320 -31.41 3.53 4.78
C ASP A 320 -30.80 2.30 4.11
N LEU A 321 -30.65 2.36 2.78
CA LEU A 321 -30.11 1.28 1.96
C LEU A 321 -28.63 1.53 1.67
N PRO A 322 -27.73 0.56 1.88
CA PRO A 322 -26.30 0.77 1.73
C PRO A 322 -25.86 0.82 0.26
N TYR A 323 -25.16 1.89 -0.10
CA TYR A 323 -24.59 2.11 -1.42
C TYR A 323 -23.33 3.00 -1.36
N ALA A 324 -22.60 3.08 -2.46
CA ALA A 324 -21.59 4.09 -2.68
C ALA A 324 -21.44 4.43 -4.17
N VAL A 325 -21.12 5.68 -4.46
CA VAL A 325 -20.77 6.11 -5.80
C VAL A 325 -19.37 5.57 -6.15
N ALA A 326 -19.23 4.94 -7.31
CA ALA A 326 -17.91 4.56 -7.82
C ALA A 326 -17.20 5.82 -8.35
N GLN A 327 -16.38 6.40 -7.50
CA GLN A 327 -15.67 7.65 -7.80
C GLN A 327 -14.48 7.42 -8.73
N THR A 328 -14.23 8.40 -9.61
CA THR A 328 -12.94 8.55 -10.29
C THR A 328 -11.93 9.26 -9.39
N TRP A 329 -10.65 9.22 -9.75
CA TRP A 329 -9.60 9.89 -8.95
C TRP A 329 -9.81 11.40 -8.86
N ASP A 330 -10.29 12.06 -9.95
CA ASP A 330 -10.61 13.49 -9.92
C ASP A 330 -11.72 13.81 -8.93
N GLN A 331 -12.73 12.94 -8.82
CA GLN A 331 -13.80 13.06 -7.85
C GLN A 331 -13.31 12.82 -6.42
N LEU A 332 -12.45 11.83 -6.22
CA LEU A 332 -11.87 11.50 -4.93
C LEU A 332 -11.00 12.65 -4.39
N LEU A 333 -10.21 13.31 -5.23
CA LEU A 333 -9.36 14.44 -4.84
C LEU A 333 -10.15 15.64 -4.29
N VAL A 334 -11.43 15.76 -4.62
CA VAL A 334 -12.34 16.81 -4.12
C VAL A 334 -13.43 16.28 -3.19
N ASP A 335 -13.35 15.01 -2.79
CA ASP A 335 -14.34 14.37 -1.92
C ASP A 335 -14.33 14.97 -0.52
N LYS A 336 -15.48 15.54 -0.13
CA LYS A 336 -15.61 16.24 1.17
C LYS A 336 -15.43 15.30 2.37
N GLN A 337 -15.87 14.03 2.23
CA GLN A 337 -15.74 13.05 3.31
C GLN A 337 -14.27 12.66 3.50
N ALA A 338 -13.55 12.40 2.40
CA ALA A 338 -12.13 12.06 2.47
C ALA A 338 -11.29 13.19 3.08
N TRP A 339 -11.55 14.44 2.69
CA TRP A 339 -10.90 15.61 3.30
C TRP A 339 -11.26 15.80 4.79
N ALA A 340 -12.55 15.71 5.13
CA ALA A 340 -13.01 15.83 6.51
C ALA A 340 -12.47 14.72 7.42
N SER A 341 -12.29 13.51 6.87
CA SER A 341 -11.69 12.37 7.58
C SER A 341 -10.16 12.41 7.64
N GLY A 342 -9.53 13.47 7.13
CA GLY A 342 -8.08 13.63 7.21
C GLY A 342 -7.28 12.69 6.31
N CYS A 343 -7.90 12.15 5.23
CA CYS A 343 -7.19 11.27 4.28
C CYS A 343 -6.11 11.99 3.50
N PHE A 344 -6.26 13.31 3.33
CA PHE A 344 -5.40 14.12 2.48
C PHE A 344 -4.76 15.29 3.23
N TYR A 345 -3.66 15.78 2.67
CA TYR A 345 -3.06 17.07 2.99
C TYR A 345 -2.54 17.73 1.71
N GLU A 346 -2.40 19.05 1.73
CA GLU A 346 -1.77 19.80 0.64
C GLU A 346 -0.28 19.95 0.91
N MET A 347 0.56 19.60 -0.07
CA MET A 347 1.98 19.80 -0.04
C MET A 347 2.37 20.83 -1.08
N GLU A 348 3.15 21.86 -0.66
CA GLU A 348 3.67 22.90 -1.52
C GLU A 348 5.15 22.63 -1.84
N TYR A 349 5.50 22.67 -3.11
CA TYR A 349 6.86 22.49 -3.60
C TYR A 349 7.58 23.83 -3.78
N SER A 350 8.91 23.81 -3.82
CA SER A 350 9.74 25.02 -3.99
C SER A 350 9.49 25.78 -5.30
N ASN A 351 8.93 25.11 -6.29
CA ASN A 351 8.48 25.73 -7.55
C ASN A 351 7.11 26.44 -7.45
N GLY A 352 6.49 26.44 -6.27
CA GLY A 352 5.17 27.03 -5.99
C GLY A 352 3.99 26.14 -6.36
N ASN A 353 4.23 24.94 -6.90
CA ASN A 353 3.15 23.99 -7.18
C ASN A 353 2.64 23.36 -5.90
N LYS A 354 1.34 23.09 -5.87
CA LYS A 354 0.67 22.37 -4.77
C LYS A 354 0.13 21.05 -5.26
N ARG A 355 0.29 20.01 -4.43
CA ARG A 355 -0.22 18.66 -4.70
C ARG A 355 -0.95 18.11 -3.49
N THR A 356 -2.06 17.45 -3.76
CA THR A 356 -2.77 16.66 -2.75
C THR A 356 -2.01 15.36 -2.52
N MET A 357 -1.63 15.12 -1.26
CA MET A 357 -0.93 13.93 -0.83
C MET A 357 -1.77 13.14 0.16
N VAL A 358 -1.52 11.84 0.25
CA VAL A 358 -2.27 10.91 1.11
C VAL A 358 -1.58 10.80 2.48
N ARG A 359 -2.37 10.87 3.55
CA ARG A 359 -1.91 10.58 4.91
C ARG A 359 -1.92 9.08 5.17
N PRO A 360 -1.12 8.59 6.14
CA PRO A 360 -1.25 7.21 6.59
C PRO A 360 -2.68 6.96 7.11
N PRO A 361 -3.29 5.80 6.80
CA PRO A 361 -4.69 5.52 7.17
C PRO A 361 -4.84 5.12 8.65
N VAL A 362 -4.16 5.82 9.54
CA VAL A 362 -4.19 5.61 11.00
C VAL A 362 -4.31 6.96 11.68
N ILE A 363 -5.28 7.10 12.56
CA ILE A 363 -5.52 8.30 13.35
C ILE A 363 -5.31 7.95 14.83
N PHE A 364 -4.58 8.82 15.53
CA PHE A 364 -4.38 8.74 16.98
C PHE A 364 -5.14 9.90 17.63
N GLU A 365 -5.87 9.63 18.69
CA GLU A 365 -6.60 10.66 19.44
C GLU A 365 -5.66 11.58 20.22
N GLU A 366 -4.64 11.01 20.85
CA GLU A 366 -3.73 11.73 21.74
C GLU A 366 -2.44 12.22 21.06
N THR A 367 -2.22 11.85 19.80
CA THR A 367 -0.98 12.14 19.08
C THR A 367 -1.28 12.76 17.73
N GLU A 368 -0.80 13.97 17.51
CA GLU A 368 -0.84 14.59 16.19
C GLU A 368 0.32 14.09 15.34
N LEU A 369 0.00 13.55 14.17
CA LEU A 369 1.01 13.19 13.18
C LEU A 369 1.52 14.47 12.49
N PRO A 370 2.83 14.60 12.26
CA PRO A 370 3.40 15.83 11.73
C PRO A 370 2.90 16.13 10.31
N PRO A 371 2.90 17.41 9.91
CA PRO A 371 2.79 17.75 8.50
C PRO A 371 4.02 17.21 7.77
N TYR A 372 3.79 16.63 6.59
CA TYR A 372 4.88 16.06 5.81
C TYR A 372 5.34 17.04 4.74
N ASN A 373 6.65 17.11 4.63
CA ASN A 373 7.32 17.75 3.49
C ASN A 373 7.58 16.70 2.41
N ARG A 374 8.25 17.11 1.31
CA ARG A 374 8.75 16.19 0.30
C ARG A 374 9.67 15.10 0.88
N GLY A 375 9.88 14.04 0.14
CA GLY A 375 10.98 13.11 0.39
C GLY A 375 12.35 13.78 0.20
N PRO A 376 13.39 13.24 0.81
CA PRO A 376 14.75 13.80 0.67
C PRO A 376 15.27 13.65 -0.77
N TYR A 377 16.04 14.63 -1.24
CA TYR A 377 16.82 14.48 -2.47
C TYR A 377 17.88 13.39 -2.31
N LEU A 378 18.38 12.86 -3.43
CA LEU A 378 19.45 11.89 -3.39
C LEU A 378 20.69 12.49 -2.69
N GLY A 379 21.12 11.84 -1.62
CA GLY A 379 22.29 12.25 -0.85
C GLY A 379 22.13 13.53 -0.02
N GLU A 380 20.91 14.02 0.17
CA GLU A 380 20.64 15.30 0.83
C GLU A 380 21.28 15.41 2.22
N GLN A 381 21.26 14.33 2.99
CA GLN A 381 21.83 14.33 4.33
C GLN A 381 23.11 13.49 4.42
N THR A 382 23.76 13.15 3.31
CA THR A 382 24.96 12.28 3.31
C THR A 382 26.06 12.80 4.23
N GLU A 383 26.44 14.07 4.08
CA GLU A 383 27.50 14.65 4.90
C GLU A 383 27.11 14.70 6.38
N LEU A 384 25.89 15.10 6.68
CA LEU A 384 25.39 15.16 8.06
C LEU A 384 25.41 13.78 8.73
N VAL A 385 24.91 12.75 8.04
CA VAL A 385 24.87 11.38 8.57
C VAL A 385 26.27 10.86 8.81
N LEU A 386 27.21 11.06 7.87
CA LEU A 386 28.59 10.63 8.05
C LEU A 386 29.27 11.32 9.25
N LYS A 387 29.05 12.63 9.44
CA LYS A 387 29.53 13.35 10.61
C LYS A 387 28.96 12.82 11.92
N ASN A 388 27.68 12.52 11.95
CA ASN A 388 27.02 11.91 13.10
C ASN A 388 27.57 10.51 13.43
N LEU A 389 28.08 9.78 12.43
CA LEU A 389 28.77 8.50 12.60
C LEU A 389 30.25 8.65 13.04
N GLY A 390 30.71 9.89 13.30
CA GLY A 390 32.04 10.20 13.82
C GLY A 390 33.12 10.38 12.75
N TYR A 391 32.77 10.51 11.47
CA TYR A 391 33.74 10.87 10.43
C TYR A 391 34.09 12.35 10.50
N THR A 392 35.39 12.69 10.36
CA THR A 392 35.82 14.10 10.27
C THR A 392 35.47 14.74 8.94
N ASP A 393 35.52 16.07 8.86
CA ASP A 393 35.26 16.79 7.61
C ASP A 393 36.20 16.34 6.48
N GLU A 394 37.48 16.07 6.81
CA GLU A 394 38.49 15.59 5.86
C GLU A 394 38.15 14.18 5.36
N GLN A 395 37.67 13.29 6.25
CA GLN A 395 37.26 11.92 5.89
C GLN A 395 36.03 11.94 4.99
N VAL A 396 35.02 12.76 5.32
CA VAL A 396 33.82 12.92 4.50
C VAL A 396 34.19 13.46 3.12
N ALA A 397 35.02 14.48 3.03
CA ALA A 397 35.49 15.02 1.76
C ALA A 397 36.27 13.99 0.93
N ALA A 398 37.10 13.17 1.57
CA ALA A 398 37.82 12.08 0.91
C ALA A 398 36.87 11.01 0.36
N MET A 399 35.85 10.58 1.11
CA MET A 399 34.84 9.63 0.67
C MET A 399 34.04 10.16 -0.54
N ILE A 400 33.70 11.44 -0.53
CA ILE A 400 33.02 12.08 -1.66
C ILE A 400 33.94 12.13 -2.90
N ALA A 401 35.16 12.56 -2.73
CA ALA A 401 36.13 12.62 -3.84
C ALA A 401 36.43 11.25 -4.45
N ALA A 402 36.38 10.19 -3.64
CA ALA A 402 36.56 8.80 -4.08
C ALA A 402 35.29 8.16 -4.66
N GLY A 403 34.14 8.84 -4.64
CA GLY A 403 32.84 8.28 -5.06
C GLY A 403 32.29 7.18 -4.14
N GLU A 404 32.74 7.14 -2.90
CA GLU A 404 32.28 6.20 -1.87
C GLU A 404 30.99 6.68 -1.18
N ALA A 405 30.81 8.00 -1.13
CA ALA A 405 29.60 8.69 -0.72
C ALA A 405 29.24 9.78 -1.74
N VAL A 406 27.97 10.06 -1.91
CA VAL A 406 27.50 11.07 -2.86
C VAL A 406 26.69 12.13 -2.09
N PRO A 407 27.09 13.40 -2.15
CA PRO A 407 26.33 14.50 -1.58
C PRO A 407 25.13 14.85 -2.49
N MET A 408 24.22 15.66 -1.97
CA MET A 408 23.15 16.24 -2.77
C MET A 408 23.69 17.05 -3.94
N ASP A 409 23.03 16.95 -5.10
CA ASP A 409 23.30 17.84 -6.23
C ASP A 409 23.04 19.30 -5.81
N PRO A 410 24.03 20.19 -5.90
CA PRO A 410 23.89 21.59 -5.50
C PRO A 410 22.77 22.35 -6.25
N SER A 411 22.40 21.90 -7.46
CA SER A 411 21.30 22.50 -8.26
C SER A 411 19.93 22.26 -7.67
N LEU A 412 19.80 21.28 -6.75
CA LEU A 412 18.55 20.94 -6.05
C LEU A 412 18.37 21.75 -4.75
N LYS A 413 19.36 22.51 -4.36
CA LYS A 413 19.28 23.38 -3.17
C LYS A 413 18.21 24.45 -3.41
N ASP A 414 17.26 24.56 -2.50
CA ASP A 414 16.19 25.56 -2.51
C ASP A 414 16.72 26.97 -2.16
#